data_5cb96421c634ec25d94c2da40fd2a2ae
#
_entry.id   5cb96421c634ec25d94c2da40fd2a2ae
#
_cell.length_a   1.000
_cell.length_b   1.000
_cell.length_c   1.000
_cell.angle_alpha   90.00
_cell.angle_beta   90.00
_cell.angle_gamma   90.00
#
_symmetry.space_group_name_H-M   'P 1'
#
loop_
_entity.id
_entity.type
_entity.pdbx_description
1 polymer ?
#
loop_
_entity_poly.entity_id
_entity_poly.type
_entity_poly.pdbx_seq_one_letter_code
_entity_poly.pdbx_strand_id
1 'polypeptide(L)'
;MSDETVNEEIDQSDDTNVYETSSRGQKVLHTSRNNLISTIQELQSDGFNVCIDVTAVDYLENPERDLPKEISPERFELVVNLLSHQKRERVRLRIQVPENEPTVPTLFDIFPGTEALEREVHDLFGINFDGHPDMTRILMPENWQGHPLRKDYD
;
A
#
# COMPACT_ATOMS: atom_id res chain seq x y z
N MET A 1 21.69 -21.69 -24.59
CA MET A 1 22.35 -21.58 -23.28
C MET A 1 22.30 -20.18 -22.67
N SER A 2 21.73 -19.22 -23.36
CA SER A 2 21.62 -17.82 -22.89
C SER A 2 20.17 -17.36 -22.64
N ASP A 3 19.21 -18.28 -22.65
CA ASP A 3 17.79 -17.93 -22.59
C ASP A 3 17.29 -17.61 -21.17
N GLU A 4 18.03 -18.04 -20.16
CA GLU A 4 17.64 -17.80 -18.75
C GLU A 4 17.88 -16.37 -18.28
N THR A 5 18.83 -15.64 -18.90
CA THR A 5 19.15 -14.27 -18.52
C THR A 5 18.18 -13.23 -19.09
N VAL A 6 17.44 -13.56 -20.14
CA VAL A 6 16.51 -12.64 -20.81
C VAL A 6 15.19 -12.53 -20.04
N ASN A 7 14.79 -13.59 -19.32
CA ASN A 7 13.53 -13.60 -18.57
C ASN A 7 13.59 -12.81 -17.25
N GLU A 8 14.77 -12.63 -16.66
CA GLU A 8 14.93 -11.85 -15.44
C GLU A 8 14.85 -10.34 -15.69
N GLU A 9 15.25 -9.89 -16.87
CA GLU A 9 15.16 -8.46 -17.22
C GLU A 9 13.74 -7.98 -17.50
N ILE A 10 12.83 -8.87 -17.89
CA ILE A 10 11.43 -8.52 -18.19
C ILE A 10 10.63 -8.30 -16.90
N ASP A 11 10.94 -9.04 -15.83
CA ASP A 11 10.27 -8.90 -14.54
C ASP A 11 10.61 -7.59 -13.82
N GLN A 12 11.78 -7.03 -14.07
CA GLN A 12 12.20 -5.78 -13.43
C GLN A 12 11.56 -4.53 -14.05
N SER A 13 11.12 -4.62 -15.31
CA SER A 13 10.51 -3.47 -15.99
C SER A 13 9.04 -3.26 -15.60
N ASP A 14 8.34 -4.30 -15.16
CA ASP A 14 6.94 -4.20 -14.78
C ASP A 14 6.73 -3.57 -13.39
N ASP A 15 7.73 -3.62 -12.54
CA ASP A 15 7.67 -3.11 -11.16
C ASP A 15 7.65 -1.57 -11.08
N THR A 16 8.00 -0.87 -12.15
CA THR A 16 8.06 0.59 -12.17
C THR A 16 6.80 1.24 -12.76
N ASN A 17 5.88 0.46 -13.29
CA ASN A 17 4.68 0.97 -13.93
C ASN A 17 3.59 1.31 -12.90
N VAL A 18 2.93 2.45 -13.13
CA VAL A 18 1.76 2.87 -12.37
C VAL A 18 0.56 2.86 -13.31
N TYR A 19 -0.49 2.17 -12.90
CA TYR A 19 -1.71 2.03 -13.69
C TYR A 19 -2.81 2.89 -13.09
N GLU A 20 -3.53 3.63 -13.93
CA GLU A 20 -4.61 4.51 -13.48
C GLU A 20 -5.97 3.92 -13.83
N THR A 21 -6.87 3.92 -12.85
CA THR A 21 -8.28 3.61 -13.05
C THR A 21 -9.13 4.72 -12.41
N SER A 22 -10.45 4.61 -12.53
CA SER A 22 -11.38 5.56 -11.93
C SER A 22 -12.45 4.78 -11.16
N SER A 23 -12.77 5.28 -9.97
CA SER A 23 -13.86 4.73 -9.16
C SER A 23 -14.72 5.87 -8.66
N ARG A 24 -15.98 5.90 -9.07
CA ARG A 24 -16.95 6.94 -8.70
C ARG A 24 -16.44 8.37 -8.97
N GLY A 25 -15.75 8.55 -10.10
CA GLY A 25 -15.16 9.83 -10.47
C GLY A 25 -13.85 10.16 -9.77
N GLN A 26 -13.36 9.29 -8.89
CA GLN A 26 -12.10 9.46 -8.19
C GLN A 26 -10.99 8.71 -8.92
N LYS A 27 -9.84 9.36 -9.05
CA LYS A 27 -8.64 8.78 -9.62
C LYS A 27 -8.06 7.72 -8.68
N VAL A 28 -7.76 6.55 -9.21
CA VAL A 28 -7.15 5.45 -8.48
C VAL A 28 -5.85 5.06 -9.19
N LEU A 29 -4.75 5.03 -8.44
CA LEU A 29 -3.46 4.61 -8.94
C LEU A 29 -3.08 3.26 -8.34
N HIS A 30 -2.66 2.34 -9.19
CA HIS A 30 -2.17 1.02 -8.80
C HIS A 30 -0.66 1.01 -8.97
N THR A 31 0.06 0.92 -7.87
CA THR A 31 1.53 0.96 -7.85
C THR A 31 2.07 -0.23 -7.07
N SER A 32 3.31 -0.60 -7.36
CA SER A 32 4.01 -1.65 -6.60
C SER A 32 4.58 -1.10 -5.30
N ARG A 33 4.94 -1.99 -4.39
CA ARG A 33 5.63 -1.61 -3.15
C ARG A 33 6.95 -0.89 -3.42
N ASN A 34 7.69 -1.35 -4.43
CA ASN A 34 8.98 -0.78 -4.79
C ASN A 34 8.86 0.62 -5.40
N ASN A 35 7.74 0.91 -6.02
CA ASN A 35 7.49 2.20 -6.68
C ASN A 35 6.61 3.14 -5.84
N LEU A 36 6.21 2.72 -4.64
CA LEU A 36 5.28 3.48 -3.81
C LEU A 36 5.87 4.86 -3.42
N ILE A 37 7.08 4.90 -2.91
CA ILE A 37 7.70 6.14 -2.45
C ILE A 37 7.85 7.14 -3.59
N SER A 38 8.35 6.73 -4.74
CA SER A 38 8.51 7.63 -5.89
C SER A 38 7.16 8.14 -6.39
N THR A 39 6.13 7.30 -6.41
CA THR A 39 4.78 7.71 -6.79
C THR A 39 4.21 8.74 -5.82
N ILE A 40 4.38 8.52 -4.51
CA ILE A 40 3.93 9.46 -3.47
C ILE A 40 4.66 10.80 -3.59
N GLN A 41 5.97 10.78 -3.83
CA GLN A 41 6.77 12.00 -3.99
C GLN A 41 6.33 12.80 -5.22
N GLU A 42 6.03 12.15 -6.32
CA GLU A 42 5.52 12.80 -7.52
C GLU A 42 4.15 13.45 -7.26
N LEU A 43 3.26 12.74 -6.56
CA LEU A 43 1.95 13.29 -6.19
C LEU A 43 2.08 14.47 -5.24
N GLN A 44 2.99 14.41 -4.26
CA GLN A 44 3.24 15.51 -3.35
C GLN A 44 3.72 16.74 -4.13
N SER A 45 4.63 16.57 -5.07
CA SER A 45 5.11 17.65 -5.93
C SER A 45 4.01 18.25 -6.81
N ASP A 46 2.99 17.45 -7.14
CA ASP A 46 1.83 17.87 -7.93
C ASP A 46 0.71 18.48 -7.07
N GLY A 47 0.94 18.67 -5.79
CA GLY A 47 0.01 19.36 -4.88
C GLY A 47 -0.80 18.45 -3.97
N PHE A 48 -0.64 17.13 -4.04
CA PHE A 48 -1.28 16.18 -3.12
C PHE A 48 -0.45 16.08 -1.85
N ASN A 49 -0.54 17.08 -0.99
CA ASN A 49 0.33 17.26 0.15
C ASN A 49 -0.32 16.89 1.50
N VAL A 50 -1.51 16.31 1.48
CA VAL A 50 -2.20 15.82 2.68
C VAL A 50 -2.47 14.33 2.52
N CYS A 51 -1.97 13.52 3.45
CA CYS A 51 -2.35 12.12 3.54
C CYS A 51 -3.55 12.01 4.49
N ILE A 52 -4.72 11.68 3.93
CA ILE A 52 -5.96 11.59 4.69
C ILE A 52 -6.00 10.30 5.50
N ASP A 53 -5.57 9.20 4.88
CA ASP A 53 -5.72 7.89 5.49
C ASP A 53 -4.75 6.87 4.90
N VAL A 54 -4.34 5.92 5.72
CA VAL A 54 -3.62 4.70 5.35
C VAL A 54 -4.37 3.55 6.00
N THR A 55 -4.88 2.64 5.19
CA THR A 55 -5.64 1.49 5.67
C THR A 55 -5.29 0.25 4.86
N ALA A 56 -5.88 -0.88 5.21
CA ALA A 56 -5.64 -2.12 4.49
C ALA A 56 -6.92 -2.94 4.37
N VAL A 57 -6.89 -3.90 3.46
CA VAL A 57 -7.97 -4.87 3.25
C VAL A 57 -7.35 -6.26 3.19
N ASP A 58 -7.97 -7.21 3.85
CA ASP A 58 -7.63 -8.63 3.74
C ASP A 58 -8.63 -9.31 2.80
N TYR A 59 -8.15 -9.82 1.67
CA TYR A 59 -8.97 -10.46 0.65
C TYR A 59 -8.99 -11.99 0.76
N LEU A 60 -8.59 -12.55 1.89
CA LEU A 60 -8.49 -14.00 2.05
C LEU A 60 -9.81 -14.73 1.74
N GLU A 61 -10.94 -14.22 2.24
CA GLU A 61 -12.27 -14.83 2.05
C GLU A 61 -12.96 -14.37 0.77
N ASN A 62 -12.56 -13.24 0.22
CA ASN A 62 -13.20 -12.64 -0.95
C ASN A 62 -12.12 -12.08 -1.89
N PRO A 63 -11.37 -12.96 -2.58
CA PRO A 63 -10.20 -12.55 -3.35
C PRO A 63 -10.53 -11.76 -4.62
N GLU A 64 -11.76 -11.82 -5.09
CA GLU A 64 -12.16 -11.15 -6.32
C GLU A 64 -12.29 -9.63 -6.12
N ARG A 65 -11.67 -8.88 -7.01
CA ARG A 65 -11.74 -7.43 -7.02
C ARG A 65 -11.29 -6.89 -8.38
N ASP A 66 -11.70 -5.66 -8.68
CA ASP A 66 -11.31 -4.99 -9.91
C ASP A 66 -9.87 -4.49 -9.81
N LEU A 67 -8.99 -5.12 -10.56
CA LEU A 67 -7.59 -4.70 -10.71
C LEU A 67 -7.25 -4.65 -12.20
N PRO A 68 -6.32 -3.77 -12.61
CA PRO A 68 -5.75 -3.87 -13.94
C PRO A 68 -5.16 -5.26 -14.17
N LYS A 69 -5.25 -5.77 -15.38
CA LYS A 69 -4.78 -7.13 -15.71
C LYS A 69 -3.28 -7.31 -15.47
N GLU A 70 -2.53 -6.21 -15.49
CA GLU A 70 -1.08 -6.19 -15.24
C GLU A 70 -0.72 -6.34 -13.77
N ILE A 71 -1.71 -6.18 -12.87
CA ILE A 71 -1.50 -6.27 -11.42
C ILE A 71 -1.90 -7.67 -10.94
N SER A 72 -0.96 -8.37 -10.32
CA SER A 72 -1.23 -9.65 -9.69
C SER A 72 -1.83 -9.44 -8.30
N PRO A 73 -3.04 -9.95 -8.04
CA PRO A 73 -3.66 -9.78 -6.73
C PRO A 73 -2.91 -10.55 -5.64
N GLU A 74 -2.75 -9.92 -4.48
CA GLU A 74 -2.17 -10.52 -3.29
C GLU A 74 -3.21 -10.58 -2.17
N ARG A 75 -2.91 -11.25 -1.07
CA ARG A 75 -3.86 -11.37 0.04
C ARG A 75 -4.25 -10.02 0.61
N PHE A 76 -3.26 -9.17 0.88
CA PHE A 76 -3.52 -7.84 1.46
C PHE A 76 -3.41 -6.75 0.41
N GLU A 77 -4.17 -5.70 0.61
CA GLU A 77 -4.07 -4.49 -0.19
C GLU A 77 -3.94 -3.30 0.74
N LEU A 78 -2.87 -2.54 0.57
CA LEU A 78 -2.70 -1.26 1.26
C LEU A 78 -3.42 -0.19 0.45
N VAL A 79 -4.18 0.65 1.13
CA VAL A 79 -4.93 1.76 0.52
C VAL A 79 -4.46 3.06 1.15
N VAL A 80 -3.97 3.98 0.32
CA VAL A 80 -3.50 5.29 0.73
C VAL A 80 -4.35 6.35 0.03
N ASN A 81 -4.91 7.28 0.80
CA ASN A 81 -5.72 8.38 0.25
C ASN A 81 -5.00 9.70 0.46
N LEU A 82 -4.74 10.41 -0.64
CA LEU A 82 -4.13 11.73 -0.62
C LEU A 82 -5.14 12.79 -1.07
N LEU A 83 -4.94 14.01 -0.58
CA LEU A 83 -5.78 15.15 -0.89
C LEU A 83 -4.92 16.32 -1.36
N SER A 84 -5.38 16.99 -2.42
CA SER A 84 -4.89 18.30 -2.82
C SER A 84 -5.98 19.33 -2.55
N HIS A 85 -5.76 20.21 -1.57
CA HIS A 85 -6.68 21.33 -1.31
C HIS A 85 -6.70 22.31 -2.48
N GLN A 86 -5.54 22.57 -3.06
CA GLN A 86 -5.40 23.52 -4.17
C GLN A 86 -6.17 23.06 -5.41
N LYS A 87 -6.08 21.79 -5.76
CA LYS A 87 -6.77 21.21 -6.92
C LYS A 87 -8.19 20.77 -6.59
N ARG A 88 -8.54 20.67 -5.31
CA ARG A 88 -9.81 20.12 -4.81
C ARG A 88 -10.04 18.70 -5.33
N GLU A 89 -8.98 17.90 -5.33
CA GLU A 89 -8.99 16.52 -5.83
C GLU A 89 -8.46 15.57 -4.78
N ARG A 90 -8.93 14.34 -4.86
CA ARG A 90 -8.43 13.21 -4.08
C ARG A 90 -7.88 12.16 -5.02
N VAL A 91 -6.85 11.46 -4.57
CA VAL A 91 -6.31 10.31 -5.27
C VAL A 91 -6.17 9.15 -4.28
N ARG A 92 -6.54 7.96 -4.74
CA ARG A 92 -6.39 6.73 -3.98
C ARG A 92 -5.31 5.89 -4.61
N LEU A 93 -4.38 5.40 -3.80
CA LEU A 93 -3.37 4.43 -4.23
C LEU A 93 -3.73 3.07 -3.68
N ARG A 94 -3.60 2.04 -4.51
CA ARG A 94 -3.82 0.65 -4.13
C ARG A 94 -2.54 -0.13 -4.38
N ILE A 95 -2.05 -0.79 -3.35
CA ILE A 95 -0.77 -1.50 -3.37
C ILE A 95 -1.00 -2.94 -2.90
N GLN A 96 -0.64 -3.91 -3.71
CA GLN A 96 -0.78 -5.31 -3.36
C GLN A 96 0.35 -5.74 -2.44
N VAL A 97 0.01 -6.41 -1.35
CA VAL A 97 0.96 -6.85 -0.31
C VAL A 97 0.82 -8.35 -0.11
N PRO A 98 1.88 -9.13 -0.39
CA PRO A 98 1.81 -10.58 -0.25
C PRO A 98 1.79 -11.02 1.21
N GLU A 99 1.12 -12.15 1.46
CA GLU A 99 1.00 -12.75 2.78
C GLU A 99 2.36 -13.20 3.34
N ASN A 100 3.23 -13.71 2.48
CA ASN A 100 4.53 -14.26 2.90
C ASN A 100 5.59 -13.19 3.16
N GLU A 101 5.36 -11.96 2.73
CA GLU A 101 6.24 -10.83 2.97
C GLU A 101 5.40 -9.56 3.11
N PRO A 102 4.65 -9.42 4.22
CA PRO A 102 3.71 -8.31 4.38
C PRO A 102 4.43 -7.04 4.85
N THR A 103 5.32 -6.52 4.01
CA THR A 103 6.15 -5.35 4.31
C THR A 103 6.05 -4.33 3.18
N VAL A 104 5.84 -3.07 3.57
CA VAL A 104 5.81 -1.91 2.66
C VAL A 104 6.70 -0.81 3.23
N PRO A 105 7.22 0.11 2.41
CA PRO A 105 7.98 1.24 2.94
C PRO A 105 7.07 2.21 3.71
N THR A 106 7.60 2.79 4.79
CA THR A 106 6.86 3.81 5.54
C THR A 106 6.71 5.10 4.74
N LEU A 107 5.60 5.78 4.95
CA LEU A 107 5.37 7.12 4.41
C LEU A 107 5.72 8.23 5.42
N PHE A 108 6.22 7.85 6.59
CA PHE A 108 6.46 8.78 7.69
C PHE A 108 7.39 9.93 7.32
N ASP A 109 8.44 9.66 6.55
CA ASP A 109 9.41 10.69 6.16
C ASP A 109 8.80 11.73 5.22
N ILE A 110 7.76 11.37 4.48
CA ILE A 110 7.05 12.27 3.56
C ILE A 110 5.85 12.90 4.27
N PHE A 111 5.09 12.09 5.00
CA PHE A 111 3.88 12.51 5.73
C PHE A 111 3.97 12.06 7.18
N PRO A 112 4.53 12.88 8.09
CA PRO A 112 4.67 12.50 9.49
C PRO A 112 3.37 12.13 10.20
N GLY A 113 2.24 12.64 9.73
CA GLY A 113 0.93 12.29 10.26
C GLY A 113 0.52 10.83 10.05
N THR A 114 1.24 10.06 9.23
CA THR A 114 0.95 8.64 9.02
C THR A 114 1.44 7.74 10.15
N GLU A 115 2.19 8.27 11.12
CA GLU A 115 2.79 7.48 12.19
C GLU A 115 1.78 6.56 12.88
N ALA A 116 0.69 7.10 13.38
CA ALA A 116 -0.34 6.34 14.07
C ALA A 116 -1.17 5.47 13.10
N LEU A 117 -1.45 5.96 11.89
CA LEU A 117 -2.21 5.22 10.89
C LEU A 117 -1.48 3.94 10.47
N GLU A 118 -0.18 4.01 10.28
CA GLU A 118 0.64 2.85 9.93
C GLU A 118 0.72 1.86 11.09
N ARG A 119 0.79 2.34 12.33
CA ARG A 119 0.77 1.47 13.51
C ARG A 119 -0.56 0.72 13.63
N GLU A 120 -1.68 1.37 13.31
CA GLU A 120 -2.99 0.70 13.30
C GLU A 120 -3.04 -0.43 12.28
N VAL A 121 -2.53 -0.20 11.07
CA VAL A 121 -2.48 -1.24 10.03
C VAL A 121 -1.56 -2.39 10.47
N HIS A 122 -0.40 -2.07 11.03
CA HIS A 122 0.50 -3.08 11.58
C HIS A 122 -0.16 -3.91 12.68
N ASP A 123 -0.82 -3.24 13.62
CA ASP A 123 -1.46 -3.87 14.76
C ASP A 123 -2.59 -4.81 14.33
N LEU A 124 -3.47 -4.35 13.45
CA LEU A 124 -4.70 -5.05 13.11
C LEU A 124 -4.55 -6.04 11.94
N PHE A 125 -3.62 -5.83 11.03
CA PHE A 125 -3.41 -6.68 9.86
C PHE A 125 -2.07 -7.41 9.85
N GLY A 126 -1.08 -6.93 10.62
CA GLY A 126 0.26 -7.52 10.63
C GLY A 126 1.12 -7.09 9.45
N ILE A 127 0.82 -5.97 8.83
CA ILE A 127 1.64 -5.40 7.77
C ILE A 127 2.73 -4.55 8.44
N ASN A 128 3.99 -4.74 8.03
CA ASN A 128 5.13 -4.00 8.56
C ASN A 128 5.45 -2.82 7.64
N PHE A 129 5.75 -1.69 8.26
CA PHE A 129 6.16 -0.47 7.53
C PHE A 129 7.66 -0.26 7.74
N ASP A 130 8.44 -0.59 6.73
CA ASP A 130 9.89 -0.52 6.79
C ASP A 130 10.35 0.93 6.91
N GLY A 131 11.21 1.19 7.90
CA GLY A 131 11.71 2.53 8.20
C GLY A 131 10.83 3.35 9.16
N HIS A 132 9.73 2.79 9.65
CA HIS A 132 8.87 3.45 10.63
C HIS A 132 9.65 3.68 11.94
N PRO A 133 9.50 4.86 12.59
CA PRO A 133 10.26 5.17 13.82
C PRO A 133 9.88 4.35 15.02
N ASP A 134 8.66 3.83 15.10
CA ASP A 134 8.17 3.05 16.23
C ASP A 134 7.07 2.08 15.81
N MET A 135 7.46 0.91 15.27
CA MET A 135 6.52 -0.08 14.73
C MET A 135 5.98 -0.97 15.85
N THR A 136 5.27 -0.38 16.80
CA THR A 136 4.62 -1.07 17.91
C THR A 136 3.10 -1.01 17.80
N ARG A 137 2.42 -1.89 18.54
CA ARG A 137 0.95 -1.89 18.56
C ARG A 137 0.40 -0.61 19.17
N ILE A 138 -0.78 -0.21 18.77
CA ILE A 138 -1.43 1.03 19.24
C ILE A 138 -2.82 0.76 19.85
N LEU A 139 -3.63 -0.09 19.21
CA LEU A 139 -4.98 -0.40 19.69
C LEU A 139 -5.02 -1.61 20.60
N MET A 140 -4.19 -2.61 20.31
CA MET A 140 -4.09 -3.83 21.11
C MET A 140 -2.94 -3.72 22.11
N PRO A 141 -2.99 -4.44 23.26
CA PRO A 141 -1.84 -4.51 24.16
C PRO A 141 -0.60 -5.07 23.46
N GLU A 142 0.59 -4.64 23.93
CA GLU A 142 1.85 -5.06 23.33
C GLU A 142 2.05 -6.58 23.27
N ASN A 143 1.50 -7.29 24.25
CA ASN A 143 1.60 -8.75 24.34
C ASN A 143 0.45 -9.50 23.67
N TRP A 144 -0.43 -8.80 22.95
CA TRP A 144 -1.55 -9.43 22.26
C TRP A 144 -1.06 -10.34 21.14
N GLN A 145 -1.69 -11.51 20.99
CA GLN A 145 -1.35 -12.48 19.97
C GLN A 145 -2.31 -12.34 18.78
N GLY A 146 -1.77 -12.29 17.57
CA GLY A 146 -2.54 -12.23 16.33
C GLY A 146 -2.94 -10.81 15.93
N HIS A 147 -3.66 -10.74 14.81
CA HIS A 147 -4.05 -9.48 14.16
C HIS A 147 -5.57 -9.49 13.93
N PRO A 148 -6.33 -8.71 14.72
CA PRO A 148 -7.80 -8.85 14.80
C PRO A 148 -8.58 -8.60 13.51
N LEU A 149 -8.05 -7.83 12.56
CA LEU A 149 -8.77 -7.57 11.30
C LEU A 149 -8.43 -8.55 10.18
N ARG A 150 -7.55 -9.52 10.44
CA ARG A 150 -7.35 -10.62 9.48
C ARG A 150 -8.58 -11.51 9.45
N LYS A 151 -8.94 -12.00 8.25
CA LYS A 151 -10.14 -12.79 8.03
C LYS A 151 -10.08 -14.18 8.66
N ASP A 152 -8.89 -14.67 8.97
CA ASP A 152 -8.65 -15.94 9.65
C ASP A 152 -8.32 -15.78 11.14
N TYR A 153 -8.54 -14.60 11.70
CA TYR A 153 -8.37 -14.35 13.14
C TYR A 153 -9.55 -14.97 13.92
N ASP A 154 -9.21 -15.67 15.02
CA ASP A 154 -10.18 -16.30 15.92
C ASP A 154 -10.52 -15.45 17.16
#